data_2b0165fb748e6c8e9ff899c252557000
#
_entry.id   2b0165fb748e6c8e9ff899c252557000
#
_cell.length_a   1.000
_cell.length_b   1.000
_cell.length_c   1.000
_cell.angle_alpha   90.00
_cell.angle_beta   90.00
_cell.angle_gamma   90.00
#
_symmetry.space_group_name_H-M   'P 1'
#
loop_
_entity.id
_entity.type
_entity.pdbx_description
1 polymer ?
#
loop_
_entity_poly.entity_id
_entity_poly.type
_entity_poly.pdbx_seq_one_letter_code
_entity_poly.pdbx_strand_id
1 'polypeptide(L)'
;MKRILVLVVLAAGCGVAADLTGRWSGSYYAGPIYLVLKQTGSKVTGTAGPSAGQQMLKFEGQVEGDRVTFKAGPIQMDVRLDGDDLKGELTDPGETSPVTLTRVEALGRRAAAPTAATPFEIATIKPNKTGGINTVTGRGGQIRPSKGQIAMENVTLFKALGFAYRIGEDKDYAITGPDWLKTERYDIVGKIPPGTTFEQMLGMLQATLAQRFKMSVHHETKELPIYAMVPARGGVKLQEVDVVHGAFRMGPGAIKADGIALGAFADRLSQVLDRPVIDMTGLAGIFTFSLEFAPDRPLTAPGDESASPTAPSLFTAMQQQLGLRLEARRGPVEVLVVDRADRVPIEN
;
A
#
# COMPACT_ATOMS: atom_id res chain seq x y z
N MET A 1 -71.24 16.35 -14.51
CA MET A 1 -70.15 15.87 -13.64
C MET A 1 -68.95 15.52 -14.49
N LYS A 2 -67.96 16.46 -14.57
CA LYS A 2 -66.71 16.25 -15.34
C LYS A 2 -65.69 15.65 -14.38
N ARG A 3 -65.24 14.43 -14.64
CA ARG A 3 -64.15 13.79 -13.94
C ARG A 3 -62.82 14.32 -14.50
N ILE A 4 -62.04 15.03 -13.66
CA ILE A 4 -60.69 15.47 -13.96
C ILE A 4 -59.77 14.28 -13.64
N LEU A 5 -59.12 13.77 -14.68
CA LEU A 5 -58.08 12.75 -14.58
C LEU A 5 -56.77 13.47 -14.25
N VAL A 6 -56.27 13.36 -13.01
CA VAL A 6 -54.97 13.85 -12.62
C VAL A 6 -53.95 12.82 -13.04
N LEU A 7 -53.19 13.14 -14.08
CA LEU A 7 -52.03 12.36 -14.55
C LEU A 7 -50.86 12.68 -13.63
N VAL A 8 -50.54 11.79 -12.68
CA VAL A 8 -49.30 11.87 -11.90
C VAL A 8 -48.14 11.37 -12.81
N VAL A 9 -47.42 12.32 -13.36
CA VAL A 9 -46.15 12.00 -14.04
C VAL A 9 -45.12 11.72 -12.94
N LEU A 10 -44.82 10.46 -12.70
CA LEU A 10 -43.63 10.06 -11.96
C LEU A 10 -42.43 10.40 -12.83
N ALA A 11 -41.78 11.50 -12.56
CA ALA A 11 -40.46 11.79 -13.08
C ALA A 11 -39.49 10.77 -12.44
N ALA A 12 -39.20 9.68 -13.18
CA ALA A 12 -38.04 8.86 -12.88
C ALA A 12 -36.80 9.74 -13.06
N GLY A 13 -36.30 10.26 -11.96
CA GLY A 13 -35.01 10.94 -11.95
C GLY A 13 -33.94 9.92 -12.40
N CYS A 14 -33.47 10.04 -13.64
CA CYS A 14 -32.21 9.46 -14.07
C CYS A 14 -31.11 10.13 -13.23
N GLY A 15 -30.90 9.61 -12.02
CA GLY A 15 -29.67 9.88 -11.29
C GLY A 15 -28.53 9.38 -12.14
N VAL A 16 -27.66 10.26 -12.61
CA VAL A 16 -26.41 9.89 -13.25
C VAL A 16 -25.69 9.03 -12.22
N ALA A 17 -25.58 7.72 -12.49
CA ALA A 17 -24.82 6.84 -11.63
C ALA A 17 -23.41 7.42 -11.50
N ALA A 18 -22.98 7.70 -10.29
CA ALA A 18 -21.68 8.29 -10.05
C ALA A 18 -20.60 7.33 -10.57
N ASP A 19 -19.60 7.87 -11.26
CA ASP A 19 -18.48 7.08 -11.76
C ASP A 19 -17.58 6.67 -10.60
N LEU A 20 -17.52 5.36 -10.35
CA LEU A 20 -16.66 4.76 -9.33
C LEU A 20 -15.26 4.44 -9.83
N THR A 21 -14.99 4.62 -11.11
CA THR A 21 -13.66 4.34 -11.70
C THR A 21 -12.60 5.15 -10.97
N GLY A 22 -11.52 4.49 -10.58
CA GLY A 22 -10.42 5.12 -9.87
C GLY A 22 -9.88 4.26 -8.72
N ARG A 23 -9.07 4.90 -7.89
CA ARG A 23 -8.40 4.28 -6.76
C ARG A 23 -9.06 4.70 -5.46
N TRP A 24 -9.28 3.74 -4.59
CA TRP A 24 -9.93 3.92 -3.31
C TRP A 24 -9.07 3.32 -2.20
N SER A 25 -9.00 3.98 -1.08
CA SER A 25 -8.23 3.53 0.09
C SER A 25 -9.01 3.70 1.35
N GLY A 26 -8.91 2.75 2.25
CA GLY A 26 -9.57 2.76 3.54
C GLY A 26 -9.08 1.64 4.44
N SER A 27 -9.93 1.24 5.36
CA SER A 27 -9.63 0.17 6.30
C SER A 27 -10.87 -0.57 6.77
N TYR A 28 -10.66 -1.79 7.21
CA TYR A 28 -11.62 -2.61 7.93
C TYR A 28 -10.92 -3.25 9.15
N TYR A 29 -11.59 -4.11 9.92
CA TYR A 29 -11.02 -4.63 11.17
C TYR A 29 -9.67 -5.36 11.01
N ALA A 30 -9.45 -6.04 9.87
CA ALA A 30 -8.21 -6.79 9.63
C ALA A 30 -7.06 -5.92 9.08
N GLY A 31 -7.29 -4.64 8.80
CA GLY A 31 -6.25 -3.73 8.35
C GLY A 31 -6.63 -2.83 7.17
N PRO A 32 -5.64 -2.30 6.47
CA PRO A 32 -5.86 -1.44 5.32
C PRO A 32 -6.44 -2.21 4.13
N ILE A 33 -7.28 -1.53 3.36
CA ILE A 33 -7.79 -2.02 2.10
C ILE A 33 -7.63 -0.95 1.01
N TYR A 34 -7.16 -1.36 -0.14
CA TYR A 34 -6.98 -0.52 -1.31
C TYR A 34 -7.70 -1.16 -2.49
N LEU A 35 -8.55 -0.39 -3.17
CA LEU A 35 -9.28 -0.85 -4.34
C LEU A 35 -8.84 -0.08 -5.58
N VAL A 36 -8.81 -0.76 -6.71
CA VAL A 36 -8.76 -0.15 -8.04
C VAL A 36 -10.04 -0.56 -8.76
N LEU A 37 -10.90 0.40 -9.06
CA LEU A 37 -12.22 0.17 -9.64
C LEU A 37 -12.28 0.62 -11.08
N LYS A 38 -13.02 -0.13 -11.90
CA LYS A 38 -13.43 0.23 -13.26
C LYS A 38 -14.93 -0.01 -13.40
N GLN A 39 -15.68 1.04 -13.66
CA GLN A 39 -17.12 0.96 -13.89
C GLN A 39 -17.45 0.97 -15.38
N THR A 40 -18.41 0.13 -15.76
CA THR A 40 -18.98 0.10 -17.11
C THR A 40 -20.51 -0.07 -16.97
N GLY A 41 -21.24 1.03 -17.09
CA GLY A 41 -22.68 1.03 -16.79
C GLY A 41 -22.95 0.72 -15.31
N SER A 42 -23.80 -0.26 -15.03
CA SER A 42 -24.08 -0.76 -13.68
C SER A 42 -23.06 -1.79 -13.16
N LYS A 43 -22.15 -2.27 -14.01
CA LYS A 43 -21.14 -3.26 -13.61
C LYS A 43 -19.86 -2.55 -13.15
N VAL A 44 -19.32 -3.00 -12.02
CA VAL A 44 -18.00 -2.60 -11.52
C VAL A 44 -17.10 -3.81 -11.43
N THR A 45 -15.90 -3.69 -11.91
CA THR A 45 -14.83 -4.68 -11.76
C THR A 45 -13.62 -4.02 -11.13
N GLY A 46 -12.77 -4.81 -10.50
CA GLY A 46 -11.56 -4.24 -9.94
C GLY A 46 -10.70 -5.23 -9.17
N THR A 47 -9.71 -4.66 -8.51
CA THR A 47 -8.80 -5.40 -7.64
C THR A 47 -8.78 -4.78 -6.25
N ALA A 48 -8.52 -5.60 -5.24
CA ALA A 48 -8.41 -5.23 -3.85
C ALA A 48 -7.14 -5.79 -3.22
N GLY A 49 -6.59 -5.08 -2.25
CA GLY A 49 -5.43 -5.54 -1.50
C GLY A 49 -5.07 -4.59 -0.35
N PRO A 50 -4.04 -4.90 0.45
CA PRO A 50 -3.64 -4.07 1.59
C PRO A 50 -2.94 -2.76 1.17
N SER A 51 -2.51 -2.64 -0.08
CA SER A 51 -1.89 -1.40 -0.60
C SER A 51 -2.05 -1.31 -2.12
N ALA A 52 -1.71 -0.16 -2.69
CA ALA A 52 -1.72 0.06 -4.15
C ALA A 52 -0.82 -0.93 -4.90
N GLY A 53 0.32 -1.32 -4.31
CA GLY A 53 1.28 -2.27 -4.88
C GLY A 53 0.98 -3.73 -4.57
N GLN A 54 0.01 -4.02 -3.71
CA GLN A 54 -0.36 -5.37 -3.28
C GLN A 54 -1.84 -5.61 -3.52
N GLN A 55 -2.24 -5.64 -4.79
CA GLN A 55 -3.60 -5.94 -5.20
C GLN A 55 -3.78 -7.46 -5.24
N MET A 56 -4.57 -7.99 -4.32
CA MET A 56 -4.60 -9.43 -4.00
C MET A 56 -5.85 -10.16 -4.49
N LEU A 57 -6.93 -9.48 -4.74
CA LEU A 57 -8.21 -10.07 -5.10
C LEU A 57 -8.79 -9.35 -6.31
N LYS A 58 -9.29 -10.09 -7.28
CA LYS A 58 -10.20 -9.56 -8.28
C LYS A 58 -11.61 -9.67 -7.77
N PHE A 59 -12.43 -8.70 -8.06
CA PHE A 59 -13.84 -8.72 -7.70
C PHE A 59 -14.71 -8.14 -8.81
N GLU A 60 -15.97 -8.53 -8.75
CA GLU A 60 -17.04 -7.97 -9.57
C GLU A 60 -18.12 -7.40 -8.66
N GLY A 61 -18.79 -6.36 -9.14
CA GLY A 61 -19.83 -5.68 -8.37
C GLY A 61 -20.92 -5.08 -9.25
N GLN A 62 -21.97 -4.62 -8.60
CA GLN A 62 -23.11 -3.95 -9.21
C GLN A 62 -23.35 -2.59 -8.53
N VAL A 63 -23.76 -1.61 -9.33
CA VAL A 63 -24.13 -0.27 -8.87
C VAL A 63 -25.63 -0.10 -9.09
N GLU A 64 -26.37 0.20 -8.00
CA GLU A 64 -27.78 0.51 -7.99
C GLU A 64 -28.00 1.86 -7.30
N GLY A 65 -28.04 2.92 -8.08
CA GLY A 65 -28.07 4.28 -7.53
C GLY A 65 -26.79 4.62 -6.79
N ASP A 66 -26.89 4.84 -5.48
CA ASP A 66 -25.75 5.09 -4.58
C ASP A 66 -25.19 3.81 -3.93
N ARG A 67 -25.92 2.69 -4.02
CA ARG A 67 -25.52 1.41 -3.45
C ARG A 67 -24.60 0.65 -4.40
N VAL A 68 -23.53 0.12 -3.84
CA VAL A 68 -22.52 -0.67 -4.57
C VAL A 68 -22.28 -1.96 -3.82
N THR A 69 -22.42 -3.07 -4.50
CA THR A 69 -22.15 -4.40 -3.94
C THR A 69 -20.99 -5.04 -4.69
N PHE A 70 -20.05 -5.62 -3.96
CA PHE A 70 -18.88 -6.33 -4.52
C PHE A 70 -18.83 -7.76 -4.01
N LYS A 71 -18.28 -8.65 -4.84
CA LYS A 71 -18.00 -10.04 -4.47
C LYS A 71 -16.63 -10.49 -4.97
N ALA A 72 -15.86 -11.13 -4.08
CA ALA A 72 -14.58 -11.75 -4.37
C ALA A 72 -14.50 -13.10 -3.63
N GLY A 73 -14.96 -14.16 -4.25
CA GLY A 73 -15.12 -15.46 -3.58
C GLY A 73 -16.06 -15.34 -2.37
N PRO A 74 -15.62 -15.72 -1.15
CA PRO A 74 -16.44 -15.62 0.05
C PRO A 74 -16.58 -14.20 0.60
N ILE A 75 -15.72 -13.28 0.19
CA ILE A 75 -15.73 -11.89 0.65
C ILE A 75 -16.84 -11.13 -0.08
N GLN A 76 -17.64 -10.38 0.68
CA GLN A 76 -18.69 -9.53 0.15
C GLN A 76 -18.56 -8.13 0.78
N MET A 77 -18.86 -7.11 -0.02
CA MET A 77 -18.90 -5.72 0.46
C MET A 77 -20.20 -5.09 -0.03
N ASP A 78 -20.91 -4.42 0.87
CA ASP A 78 -22.12 -3.67 0.59
C ASP A 78 -21.91 -2.25 1.11
N VAL A 79 -21.76 -1.30 0.20
CA VAL A 79 -21.42 0.08 0.54
C VAL A 79 -22.31 1.05 -0.21
N ARG A 80 -22.38 2.28 0.31
CA ARG A 80 -23.02 3.41 -0.35
C ARG A 80 -22.02 4.50 -0.65
N LEU A 81 -22.18 5.10 -1.81
CA LEU A 81 -21.41 6.27 -2.20
C LEU A 81 -21.96 7.52 -1.51
N ASP A 82 -21.10 8.22 -0.78
CA ASP A 82 -21.36 9.47 -0.10
C ASP A 82 -20.23 10.46 -0.44
N GLY A 83 -20.42 11.22 -1.50
CA GLY A 83 -19.39 12.10 -2.05
C GLY A 83 -18.19 11.33 -2.57
N ASP A 84 -17.04 11.55 -1.95
CA ASP A 84 -15.79 10.84 -2.26
C ASP A 84 -15.56 9.58 -1.39
N ASP A 85 -16.55 9.18 -0.60
CA ASP A 85 -16.45 8.03 0.30
C ASP A 85 -17.42 6.90 -0.12
N LEU A 86 -16.97 5.64 0.04
CA LEU A 86 -17.81 4.45 0.05
C LEU A 86 -17.89 3.95 1.48
N LYS A 87 -19.09 3.96 2.07
CA LYS A 87 -19.33 3.57 3.46
C LYS A 87 -20.30 2.42 3.54
N GLY A 88 -20.02 1.43 4.38
CA GLY A 88 -20.89 0.27 4.57
C GLY A 88 -20.22 -0.85 5.33
N GLU A 89 -20.46 -2.08 4.89
CA GLU A 89 -20.01 -3.29 5.55
C GLU A 89 -19.21 -4.18 4.59
N LEU A 90 -18.17 -4.81 5.14
CA LEU A 90 -17.40 -5.87 4.51
C LEU A 90 -17.61 -7.14 5.32
N THR A 91 -18.06 -8.19 4.66
CA THR A 91 -18.22 -9.54 5.22
C THR A 91 -17.10 -10.42 4.68
N ASP A 92 -16.23 -10.89 5.56
CA ASP A 92 -15.20 -11.89 5.33
C ASP A 92 -15.66 -13.21 5.98
N PRO A 93 -15.24 -14.41 5.55
CA PRO A 93 -15.71 -15.66 6.14
C PRO A 93 -15.58 -15.66 7.67
N GLY A 94 -16.73 -15.48 8.33
CA GLY A 94 -16.87 -15.50 9.78
C GLY A 94 -17.09 -14.17 10.48
N GLU A 95 -16.88 -13.00 9.84
CA GLU A 95 -17.06 -11.71 10.50
C GLU A 95 -17.52 -10.62 9.53
N THR A 96 -18.51 -9.82 9.94
CA THR A 96 -18.91 -8.60 9.24
C THR A 96 -18.36 -7.39 9.99
N SER A 97 -17.77 -6.45 9.28
CA SER A 97 -17.17 -5.26 9.84
C SER A 97 -17.49 -4.01 9.03
N PRO A 98 -17.61 -2.84 9.69
CA PRO A 98 -17.75 -1.59 8.97
C PRO A 98 -16.51 -1.32 8.12
N VAL A 99 -16.73 -0.79 6.93
CA VAL A 99 -15.69 -0.35 6.00
C VAL A 99 -15.99 1.06 5.52
N THR A 100 -14.94 1.86 5.43
CA THR A 100 -14.98 3.17 4.77
C THR A 100 -13.80 3.25 3.83
N LEU A 101 -14.10 3.57 2.57
CA LEU A 101 -13.10 3.78 1.53
C LEU A 101 -13.24 5.20 1.01
N THR A 102 -12.13 5.91 0.87
CA THR A 102 -12.10 7.25 0.29
C THR A 102 -11.37 7.21 -1.03
N ARG A 103 -11.83 7.96 -2.02
CA ARG A 103 -11.17 8.10 -3.31
C ARG A 103 -9.76 8.67 -3.10
N VAL A 104 -8.72 8.04 -3.67
CA VAL A 104 -7.31 8.41 -3.42
C VAL A 104 -7.03 9.85 -3.85
N GLU A 105 -7.62 10.30 -4.96
CA GLU A 105 -7.52 11.67 -5.45
C GLU A 105 -8.15 12.69 -4.48
N ALA A 106 -9.17 12.27 -3.71
CA ALA A 106 -9.78 13.09 -2.65
C ALA A 106 -8.93 13.10 -1.38
N LEU A 107 -8.23 11.99 -1.08
CA LEU A 107 -7.26 11.96 0.03
C LEU A 107 -6.15 12.98 -0.18
N GLY A 108 -5.62 13.11 -1.40
CA GLY A 108 -4.62 14.14 -1.72
C GLY A 108 -5.15 15.56 -1.49
N ARG A 109 -6.43 15.83 -1.75
CA ARG A 109 -7.09 17.11 -1.45
C ARG A 109 -7.35 17.30 0.04
N ARG A 110 -7.69 16.22 0.77
CA ARG A 110 -7.92 16.24 2.22
C ARG A 110 -6.63 16.28 3.02
N ALA A 111 -5.53 15.70 2.52
CA ALA A 111 -4.21 15.78 3.17
C ALA A 111 -3.67 17.23 3.22
N ALA A 112 -4.23 18.15 2.42
CA ALA A 112 -3.96 19.58 2.54
C ALA A 112 -4.64 20.26 3.76
N ALA A 113 -5.53 19.56 4.47
CA ALA A 113 -6.09 19.99 5.74
C ALA A 113 -5.94 18.84 6.74
N PRO A 114 -4.91 18.82 7.59
CA PRO A 114 -4.83 17.83 8.64
C PRO A 114 -6.04 18.01 9.55
N THR A 115 -7.01 17.12 9.47
CA THR A 115 -7.94 16.91 10.59
C THR A 115 -7.02 16.54 11.75
N ALA A 116 -6.87 17.42 12.74
CA ALA A 116 -5.97 17.21 13.86
C ALA A 116 -6.37 15.91 14.55
N ALA A 117 -5.72 14.82 14.16
CA ALA A 117 -5.93 13.54 14.80
C ALA A 117 -5.49 13.70 16.25
N THR A 118 -6.34 13.30 17.18
CA THR A 118 -6.00 13.36 18.59
C THR A 118 -4.94 12.31 18.89
N PRO A 119 -3.86 12.64 19.60
CA PRO A 119 -2.87 11.65 20.02
C PRO A 119 -3.50 10.55 20.86
N PHE A 120 -2.83 9.42 21.02
CA PHE A 120 -3.25 8.42 21.99
C PHE A 120 -3.34 9.06 23.39
N GLU A 121 -4.48 8.87 24.06
CA GLU A 121 -4.70 9.36 25.42
C GLU A 121 -3.64 8.78 26.39
N ILE A 122 -3.30 7.52 26.20
CA ILE A 122 -2.24 6.84 26.94
C ILE A 122 -1.21 6.36 25.92
N ALA A 123 -0.03 6.97 25.96
CA ALA A 123 1.10 6.57 25.14
C ALA A 123 2.40 6.64 25.93
N THR A 124 3.24 5.63 25.77
CA THR A 124 4.58 5.60 26.32
C THR A 124 5.59 5.49 25.19
N ILE A 125 6.58 6.37 25.18
CA ILE A 125 7.72 6.30 24.26
C ILE A 125 9.00 6.36 25.11
N LYS A 126 9.83 5.33 25.00
CA LYS A 126 11.09 5.22 25.74
C LYS A 126 12.24 4.94 24.78
N PRO A 127 13.40 5.61 24.93
CA PRO A 127 14.60 5.22 24.20
C PRO A 127 14.98 3.78 24.54
N ASN A 128 15.20 2.98 23.51
CA ASN A 128 15.63 1.60 23.66
C ASN A 128 17.16 1.53 23.52
N LYS A 129 17.86 1.18 24.59
CA LYS A 129 19.32 1.08 24.64
C LYS A 129 19.83 -0.37 24.48
N THR A 130 18.95 -1.34 24.31
CA THR A 130 19.32 -2.76 24.27
C THR A 130 20.05 -3.18 22.99
N GLY A 131 20.16 -2.27 22.02
CA GLY A 131 21.11 -2.35 20.89
C GLY A 131 21.13 -3.71 20.17
N GLY A 132 20.00 -4.35 19.92
CA GLY A 132 19.98 -5.67 19.31
C GLY A 132 19.16 -5.68 18.01
N ILE A 133 19.79 -6.10 16.91
CA ILE A 133 19.05 -6.73 15.84
C ILE A 133 18.47 -7.99 16.44
N ASN A 134 17.13 -8.17 16.39
CA ASN A 134 16.55 -9.45 16.82
C ASN A 134 17.11 -10.53 15.91
N THR A 135 18.05 -11.33 16.45
CA THR A 135 18.84 -12.30 15.69
C THR A 135 18.00 -13.45 15.12
N VAL A 136 16.75 -13.60 15.58
CA VAL A 136 15.83 -14.65 15.10
C VAL A 136 15.18 -14.26 13.76
N THR A 137 14.97 -12.96 13.48
CA THR A 137 14.30 -12.53 12.25
C THR A 137 15.18 -11.68 11.31
N GLY A 138 16.38 -11.30 11.72
CA GLY A 138 17.31 -10.45 10.94
C GLY A 138 16.80 -9.02 10.68
N ARG A 139 15.62 -8.65 11.21
CA ARG A 139 14.99 -7.34 11.02
C ARG A 139 14.88 -6.60 12.34
N GLY A 140 15.36 -5.38 12.39
CA GLY A 140 15.29 -4.54 13.58
C GLY A 140 13.87 -4.04 13.83
N GLY A 141 13.38 -4.31 15.03
CA GLY A 141 12.13 -3.78 15.57
C GLY A 141 10.87 -4.52 15.12
N GLN A 142 9.91 -4.63 16.01
CA GLN A 142 8.61 -5.26 15.76
C GLN A 142 7.49 -4.25 15.97
N ILE A 143 6.51 -4.26 15.07
CA ILE A 143 5.28 -3.49 15.17
C ILE A 143 4.12 -4.46 15.28
N ARG A 144 3.38 -4.38 16.38
CA ARG A 144 2.28 -5.30 16.70
C ARG A 144 1.01 -4.51 17.05
N PRO A 145 0.17 -4.21 16.07
CA PRO A 145 -1.19 -3.76 16.36
C PRO A 145 -1.99 -4.94 16.94
N SER A 146 -2.71 -4.68 18.02
CA SER A 146 -3.62 -5.66 18.63
C SER A 146 -4.93 -4.97 19.04
N LYS A 147 -5.95 -5.75 19.42
CA LYS A 147 -7.19 -5.16 19.95
C LYS A 147 -6.83 -4.38 21.24
N GLY A 148 -6.98 -3.05 21.19
CA GLY A 148 -6.80 -2.15 22.32
C GLY A 148 -5.41 -1.53 22.49
N GLN A 149 -4.40 -1.95 21.73
CA GLN A 149 -3.10 -1.27 21.77
C GLN A 149 -2.26 -1.47 20.51
N ILE A 150 -1.37 -0.54 20.24
CA ILE A 150 -0.25 -0.72 19.33
C ILE A 150 1.04 -0.78 20.16
N ALA A 151 1.86 -1.80 19.92
CA ALA A 151 3.18 -1.92 20.51
C ALA A 151 4.25 -1.97 19.41
N MET A 152 5.26 -1.14 19.55
CA MET A 152 6.44 -1.10 18.69
C MET A 152 7.66 -1.28 19.59
N GLU A 153 8.39 -2.35 19.41
CA GLU A 153 9.54 -2.70 20.24
C GLU A 153 10.83 -2.54 19.43
N ASN A 154 11.79 -1.83 19.99
CA ASN A 154 13.12 -1.64 19.39
C ASN A 154 13.07 -1.10 17.94
N VAL A 155 12.12 -0.18 17.66
CA VAL A 155 11.94 0.42 16.33
C VAL A 155 12.74 1.72 16.20
N THR A 156 13.22 2.00 15.00
CA THR A 156 13.72 3.35 14.69
C THR A 156 12.54 4.29 14.47
N LEU A 157 12.75 5.59 14.68
CA LEU A 157 11.70 6.58 14.39
C LEU A 157 11.36 6.58 12.89
N PHE A 158 12.34 6.31 12.03
CA PHE A 158 12.16 6.10 10.60
C PHE A 158 11.14 5.00 10.31
N LYS A 159 11.27 3.83 10.95
CA LYS A 159 10.35 2.71 10.80
C LYS A 159 8.95 3.03 11.35
N ALA A 160 8.88 3.71 12.50
CA ALA A 160 7.61 4.14 13.09
C ALA A 160 6.87 5.13 12.16
N LEU A 161 7.58 6.07 11.54
CA LEU A 161 7.04 6.98 10.53
C LEU A 161 6.58 6.23 9.28
N GLY A 162 7.40 5.30 8.77
CA GLY A 162 7.03 4.47 7.63
C GLY A 162 5.70 3.76 7.85
N PHE A 163 5.50 3.18 9.03
CA PHE A 163 4.24 2.55 9.41
C PHE A 163 3.10 3.57 9.54
N ALA A 164 3.32 4.68 10.25
CA ALA A 164 2.30 5.70 10.50
C ALA A 164 1.80 6.37 9.22
N TYR A 165 2.68 6.58 8.24
CA TYR A 165 2.38 7.21 6.95
C TYR A 165 2.20 6.21 5.80
N ARG A 166 2.13 4.91 6.09
CA ARG A 166 1.98 3.83 5.10
C ARG A 166 3.07 3.81 4.03
N ILE A 167 4.25 4.24 4.39
CA ILE A 167 5.43 4.14 3.54
C ILE A 167 6.04 2.76 3.78
N GLY A 168 6.14 1.95 2.73
CA GLY A 168 6.69 0.59 2.83
C GLY A 168 8.10 0.58 3.42
N GLU A 169 8.43 -0.46 4.17
CA GLU A 169 9.77 -0.63 4.80
C GLU A 169 10.90 -0.62 3.77
N ASP A 170 10.59 -0.86 2.51
CA ASP A 170 11.49 -0.95 1.38
C ASP A 170 11.78 0.42 0.73
N LYS A 171 11.09 1.48 1.18
CA LYS A 171 11.14 2.81 0.57
C LYS A 171 12.00 3.77 1.38
N ASP A 172 13.25 3.39 1.64
CA ASP A 172 14.21 4.21 2.39
C ASP A 172 14.41 5.61 1.81
N TYR A 173 14.13 5.78 0.53
CA TYR A 173 14.17 7.05 -0.19
C TYR A 173 12.93 7.93 0.05
N ALA A 174 11.85 7.34 0.53
CA ALA A 174 10.56 8.03 0.67
C ALA A 174 10.40 8.79 1.99
N ILE A 175 11.37 8.72 2.90
CA ILE A 175 11.40 9.52 4.11
C ILE A 175 12.75 10.23 4.18
N THR A 176 12.73 11.55 4.26
CA THR A 176 13.92 12.40 4.39
C THR A 176 13.90 13.14 5.71
N GLY A 177 15.05 13.22 6.38
CA GLY A 177 15.19 13.91 7.65
C GLY A 177 16.56 13.66 8.27
N PRO A 178 16.78 14.04 9.52
CA PRO A 178 18.05 13.82 10.22
C PRO A 178 18.45 12.35 10.30
N ASP A 179 19.75 12.05 10.18
CA ASP A 179 20.27 10.66 10.12
C ASP A 179 19.90 9.82 11.35
N TRP A 180 19.75 10.44 12.51
CA TRP A 180 19.41 9.74 13.74
C TRP A 180 18.00 9.08 13.70
N LEU A 181 17.13 9.50 12.80
CA LEU A 181 15.84 8.83 12.57
C LEU A 181 16.02 7.35 12.24
N LYS A 182 17.13 7.00 11.58
CA LYS A 182 17.45 5.63 11.16
C LYS A 182 18.27 4.83 12.18
N THR A 183 18.83 5.50 13.18
CA THR A 183 19.77 4.88 14.13
C THR A 183 19.24 4.79 15.54
N GLU A 184 18.58 5.84 16.03
CA GLU A 184 18.02 5.87 17.37
C GLU A 184 16.78 4.96 17.45
N ARG A 185 16.68 4.21 18.55
CA ARG A 185 15.63 3.19 18.74
C ARG A 185 14.75 3.49 19.92
N TYR A 186 13.49 3.13 19.77
CA TYR A 186 12.45 3.42 20.76
C TYR A 186 11.53 2.23 20.94
N ASP A 187 10.96 2.12 22.14
CA ASP A 187 9.79 1.32 22.44
C ASP A 187 8.60 2.26 22.53
N ILE A 188 7.59 2.03 21.71
CA ILE A 188 6.40 2.86 21.60
C ILE A 188 5.18 1.99 21.90
N VAL A 189 4.39 2.40 22.88
CA VAL A 189 3.11 1.74 23.20
C VAL A 189 2.02 2.80 23.21
N GLY A 190 0.94 2.56 22.49
CA GLY A 190 -0.24 3.43 22.46
C GLY A 190 -1.51 2.62 22.72
N LYS A 191 -2.39 3.10 23.61
CA LYS A 191 -3.68 2.49 23.87
C LYS A 191 -4.68 2.93 22.79
N ILE A 192 -5.34 1.97 22.16
CA ILE A 192 -6.33 2.19 21.12
C ILE A 192 -7.73 2.11 21.74
N PRO A 193 -8.55 3.17 21.65
CA PRO A 193 -9.93 3.13 22.11
C PRO A 193 -10.76 2.05 21.38
N PRO A 194 -11.75 1.43 22.01
CA PRO A 194 -12.67 0.52 21.33
C PRO A 194 -13.35 1.20 20.14
N GLY A 195 -13.51 0.47 19.03
CA GLY A 195 -14.16 0.98 17.83
C GLY A 195 -13.27 1.88 16.94
N THR A 196 -12.00 2.08 17.31
CA THR A 196 -11.04 2.81 16.48
C THR A 196 -10.72 2.02 15.21
N THR A 197 -10.90 2.63 14.05
CA THR A 197 -10.48 2.05 12.78
C THR A 197 -8.95 2.07 12.64
N PHE A 198 -8.41 1.26 11.73
CA PHE A 198 -6.96 1.27 11.46
C PHE A 198 -6.46 2.64 11.02
N GLU A 199 -7.23 3.36 10.17
CA GLU A 199 -6.88 4.72 9.72
C GLU A 199 -6.85 5.71 10.90
N GLN A 200 -7.83 5.65 11.77
CA GLN A 200 -7.85 6.49 12.96
C GLN A 200 -6.66 6.19 13.86
N MET A 201 -6.31 4.92 14.03
CA MET A 201 -5.13 4.50 14.79
C MET A 201 -3.83 5.04 14.17
N LEU A 202 -3.69 5.00 12.85
CA LEU A 202 -2.53 5.61 12.17
C LEU A 202 -2.47 7.12 12.39
N GLY A 203 -3.62 7.81 12.27
CA GLY A 203 -3.71 9.25 12.56
C GLY A 203 -3.32 9.58 14.02
N MET A 204 -3.81 8.78 14.98
CA MET A 204 -3.44 8.92 16.39
C MET A 204 -1.94 8.69 16.60
N LEU A 205 -1.35 7.73 15.90
CA LEU A 205 0.10 7.49 15.94
C LEU A 205 0.88 8.68 15.37
N GLN A 206 0.47 9.21 14.21
CA GLN A 206 1.08 10.40 13.61
C GLN A 206 1.06 11.58 14.58
N ALA A 207 -0.11 11.86 15.18
CA ALA A 207 -0.27 12.94 16.15
C ALA A 207 0.58 12.72 17.42
N THR A 208 0.66 11.46 17.90
CA THR A 208 1.49 11.10 19.05
C THR A 208 2.98 11.31 18.76
N LEU A 209 3.46 10.85 17.59
CA LEU A 209 4.85 11.05 17.19
C LEU A 209 5.17 12.54 17.03
N ALA A 210 4.28 13.31 16.38
CA ALA A 210 4.45 14.75 16.22
C ALA A 210 4.54 15.46 17.56
N GLN A 211 3.66 15.13 18.50
CA GLN A 211 3.64 15.74 19.83
C GLN A 211 4.87 15.35 20.65
N ARG A 212 5.21 14.05 20.73
CA ARG A 212 6.25 13.53 21.60
C ARG A 212 7.65 13.90 21.16
N PHE A 213 7.89 13.94 19.88
CA PHE A 213 9.17 14.34 19.29
C PHE A 213 9.20 15.79 18.84
N LYS A 214 8.18 16.61 19.17
CA LYS A 214 8.00 17.99 18.66
C LYS A 214 8.26 18.07 17.16
N MET A 215 7.76 17.10 16.43
CA MET A 215 8.09 16.89 15.05
C MET A 215 7.14 17.65 14.12
N SER A 216 7.69 18.23 13.06
CA SER A 216 6.94 18.70 11.91
C SER A 216 7.34 17.91 10.67
N VAL A 217 6.34 17.54 9.88
CA VAL A 217 6.53 16.80 8.64
C VAL A 217 5.65 17.40 7.55
N HIS A 218 6.11 17.29 6.31
CA HIS A 218 5.28 17.58 5.13
C HIS A 218 5.55 16.59 4.00
N HIS A 219 4.62 16.51 3.05
CA HIS A 219 4.81 15.73 1.83
C HIS A 219 5.38 16.64 0.75
N GLU A 220 6.39 16.14 0.05
CA GLU A 220 7.02 16.82 -1.08
C GLU A 220 7.19 15.84 -2.24
N THR A 221 6.96 16.31 -3.46
CA THR A 221 7.30 15.53 -4.67
C THR A 221 8.70 15.91 -5.12
N LYS A 222 9.62 14.94 -5.09
CA LYS A 222 11.01 15.12 -5.54
C LYS A 222 11.28 14.39 -6.83
N GLU A 223 12.02 15.05 -7.73
CA GLU A 223 12.56 14.42 -8.92
C GLU A 223 13.80 13.59 -8.53
N LEU A 224 13.62 12.28 -8.38
CA LEU A 224 14.69 11.35 -8.01
C LEU A 224 15.13 10.52 -9.22
N PRO A 225 16.38 10.02 -9.21
CA PRO A 225 16.77 8.95 -10.12
C PRO A 225 15.97 7.69 -9.83
N ILE A 226 15.24 7.18 -10.81
CA ILE A 226 14.39 6.00 -10.72
C ILE A 226 14.69 5.02 -11.86
N TYR A 227 14.20 3.80 -11.71
CA TYR A 227 13.92 2.90 -12.82
C TYR A 227 12.42 2.89 -13.09
N ALA A 228 12.00 3.37 -14.26
CA ALA A 228 10.64 3.20 -14.71
C ALA A 228 10.49 1.80 -15.31
N MET A 229 9.62 0.99 -14.72
CA MET A 229 9.24 -0.29 -15.31
C MET A 229 8.12 -0.05 -16.33
N VAL A 230 8.42 -0.33 -17.59
CA VAL A 230 7.55 -0.08 -18.74
C VAL A 230 7.44 -1.31 -19.64
N PRO A 231 6.40 -1.45 -20.47
CA PRO A 231 6.33 -2.51 -21.48
C PRO A 231 7.50 -2.41 -22.46
N ALA A 232 8.11 -3.55 -22.81
CA ALA A 232 9.11 -3.63 -23.84
C ALA A 232 8.49 -3.58 -25.24
N ARG A 233 9.25 -3.21 -26.26
CA ARG A 233 8.76 -3.10 -27.65
C ARG A 233 8.18 -4.41 -28.21
N GLY A 234 8.62 -5.57 -27.67
CA GLY A 234 8.13 -6.91 -28.06
C GLY A 234 6.80 -7.32 -27.41
N GLY A 235 6.18 -6.43 -26.65
CA GLY A 235 4.96 -6.72 -25.88
C GLY A 235 5.24 -7.45 -24.57
N VAL A 236 4.21 -7.44 -23.71
CA VAL A 236 4.24 -8.07 -22.40
C VAL A 236 4.02 -9.57 -22.52
N LYS A 237 4.81 -10.35 -21.78
CA LYS A 237 4.80 -11.83 -21.79
C LYS A 237 4.39 -12.40 -20.43
N LEU A 238 3.56 -11.69 -19.71
CA LEU A 238 3.08 -12.09 -18.38
C LEU A 238 1.79 -12.88 -18.50
N GLN A 239 1.65 -13.89 -17.65
CA GLN A 239 0.39 -14.61 -17.51
C GLN A 239 -0.46 -13.93 -16.46
N GLU A 240 -1.58 -13.34 -16.87
CA GLU A 240 -2.57 -12.81 -15.95
C GLU A 240 -3.37 -13.94 -15.30
N VAL A 241 -3.60 -13.83 -13.99
CA VAL A 241 -4.35 -14.80 -13.18
C VAL A 241 -5.44 -14.10 -12.38
N ASP A 242 -6.50 -14.86 -12.06
CA ASP A 242 -7.66 -14.31 -11.34
C ASP A 242 -7.51 -14.39 -9.83
N VAL A 243 -6.60 -15.21 -9.35
CA VAL A 243 -6.39 -15.46 -7.92
C VAL A 243 -4.97 -15.12 -7.52
N VAL A 244 -4.84 -14.46 -6.38
CA VAL A 244 -3.56 -14.13 -5.79
C VAL A 244 -3.18 -15.18 -4.79
N HIS A 245 -2.10 -15.86 -5.06
CA HIS A 245 -1.41 -16.65 -4.04
C HIS A 245 -0.41 -15.80 -3.26
N GLY A 246 -0.08 -14.59 -3.77
CA GLY A 246 0.82 -13.63 -3.10
C GLY A 246 2.23 -14.17 -2.84
N ALA A 247 2.57 -15.31 -3.44
CA ALA A 247 3.86 -15.93 -3.22
C ALA A 247 4.91 -15.26 -4.10
N PHE A 248 5.93 -14.71 -3.46
CA PHE A 248 7.08 -14.12 -4.12
C PHE A 248 8.36 -14.71 -3.53
N ARG A 249 9.19 -15.27 -4.38
CA ARG A 249 10.49 -15.80 -4.01
C ARG A 249 11.55 -15.17 -4.91
N MET A 250 12.55 -14.57 -4.29
CA MET A 250 13.74 -14.05 -4.94
C MET A 250 14.94 -14.78 -4.37
N GLY A 251 15.71 -15.38 -5.25
CA GLY A 251 16.96 -16.08 -4.94
C GLY A 251 18.09 -15.63 -5.86
N PRO A 252 19.30 -16.13 -5.64
CA PRO A 252 20.40 -15.88 -6.53
C PRO A 252 20.08 -16.37 -7.94
N GLY A 253 19.92 -15.43 -8.88
CA GLY A 253 19.66 -15.75 -10.29
C GLY A 253 18.24 -16.14 -10.67
N ALA A 254 17.28 -16.12 -9.75
CA ALA A 254 15.89 -16.45 -10.07
C ALA A 254 14.88 -15.66 -9.24
N ILE A 255 13.78 -15.26 -9.88
CA ILE A 255 12.58 -14.73 -9.25
C ILE A 255 11.40 -15.59 -9.69
N LYS A 256 10.57 -15.99 -8.71
CA LYS A 256 9.27 -16.63 -8.96
C LYS A 256 8.19 -15.83 -8.28
N ALA A 257 7.22 -15.42 -9.06
CA ALA A 257 6.04 -14.70 -8.60
C ALA A 257 4.80 -15.51 -8.96
N ASP A 258 3.95 -15.74 -7.98
CA ASP A 258 2.67 -16.42 -8.17
C ASP A 258 1.57 -15.50 -7.69
N GLY A 259 0.87 -14.90 -8.65
CA GLY A 259 -0.24 -14.01 -8.40
C GLY A 259 0.15 -12.70 -7.71
N ILE A 260 0.98 -11.85 -8.29
CA ILE A 260 1.33 -10.54 -7.75
C ILE A 260 0.99 -9.40 -8.72
N ALA A 261 0.70 -8.22 -8.17
CA ALA A 261 0.59 -6.99 -8.95
C ALA A 261 1.99 -6.47 -9.35
N LEU A 262 2.09 -5.80 -10.51
CA LEU A 262 3.37 -5.26 -10.98
C LEU A 262 3.92 -4.16 -10.08
N GLY A 263 3.07 -3.39 -9.42
CA GLY A 263 3.52 -2.43 -8.40
C GLY A 263 4.24 -3.10 -7.23
N ALA A 264 3.72 -4.25 -6.75
CA ALA A 264 4.40 -5.04 -5.71
C ALA A 264 5.73 -5.62 -6.22
N PHE A 265 5.79 -6.04 -7.48
CA PHE A 265 7.03 -6.48 -8.10
C PHE A 265 8.06 -5.33 -8.19
N ALA A 266 7.64 -4.14 -8.59
CA ALA A 266 8.47 -2.94 -8.61
C ALA A 266 9.02 -2.60 -7.21
N ASP A 267 8.17 -2.66 -6.18
CA ASP A 267 8.61 -2.45 -4.79
C ASP A 267 9.68 -3.48 -4.37
N ARG A 268 9.53 -4.77 -4.76
CA ARG A 268 10.55 -5.80 -4.49
C ARG A 268 11.85 -5.58 -5.23
N LEU A 269 11.78 -5.14 -6.49
CA LEU A 269 12.99 -4.79 -7.27
C LEU A 269 13.73 -3.60 -6.66
N SER A 270 12.99 -2.63 -6.09
CA SER A 270 13.57 -1.48 -5.40
C SER A 270 14.44 -1.85 -4.20
N GLN A 271 14.24 -3.05 -3.59
CA GLN A 271 15.05 -3.52 -2.47
C GLN A 271 16.44 -4.03 -2.89
N VAL A 272 16.59 -4.43 -4.13
CA VAL A 272 17.81 -5.06 -4.64
C VAL A 272 18.54 -4.22 -5.68
N LEU A 273 17.89 -3.21 -6.23
CA LEU A 273 18.47 -2.27 -7.16
C LEU A 273 18.92 -0.99 -6.45
N ASP A 274 19.81 -0.25 -7.08
CA ASP A 274 20.40 1.01 -6.56
C ASP A 274 19.44 2.20 -6.58
N ARG A 275 18.24 2.03 -7.15
CA ARG A 275 17.24 3.09 -7.32
C ARG A 275 15.84 2.55 -7.15
N PRO A 276 14.88 3.45 -6.75
CA PRO A 276 13.47 3.10 -6.75
C PRO A 276 13.00 2.61 -8.13
N VAL A 277 12.26 1.51 -8.15
CA VAL A 277 11.54 1.06 -9.34
C VAL A 277 10.09 1.52 -9.23
N ILE A 278 9.63 2.23 -10.23
CA ILE A 278 8.25 2.72 -10.30
C ILE A 278 7.52 1.98 -11.42
N ASP A 279 6.38 1.38 -11.08
CA ASP A 279 5.52 0.76 -12.08
C ASP A 279 4.85 1.84 -12.94
N MET A 280 5.23 1.87 -14.19
CA MET A 280 4.68 2.73 -15.25
C MET A 280 4.22 1.90 -16.44
N THR A 281 3.88 0.63 -16.21
CA THR A 281 3.41 -0.28 -17.27
C THR A 281 2.01 0.06 -17.75
N GLY A 282 1.20 0.69 -16.89
CA GLY A 282 -0.23 0.91 -17.14
C GLY A 282 -1.06 -0.37 -17.10
N LEU A 283 -0.47 -1.50 -16.71
CA LEU A 283 -1.16 -2.78 -16.62
C LEU A 283 -1.80 -2.94 -15.25
N ALA A 284 -3.11 -3.04 -15.23
CA ALA A 284 -3.86 -3.44 -14.05
C ALA A 284 -4.07 -4.95 -14.10
N GLY A 285 -3.75 -5.67 -13.02
CA GLY A 285 -3.95 -7.11 -12.94
C GLY A 285 -2.96 -7.79 -12.01
N ILE A 286 -3.13 -9.08 -11.94
CA ILE A 286 -2.34 -9.97 -11.10
C ILE A 286 -1.66 -10.97 -12.00
N PHE A 287 -0.36 -11.17 -11.83
CA PHE A 287 0.46 -11.90 -12.78
C PHE A 287 1.27 -12.99 -12.08
N THR A 288 1.37 -14.13 -12.77
CA THR A 288 2.29 -15.22 -12.43
C THR A 288 3.41 -15.27 -13.45
N PHE A 289 4.64 -15.34 -12.98
CA PHE A 289 5.80 -15.42 -13.85
C PHE A 289 7.02 -16.02 -13.13
N SER A 290 7.96 -16.48 -13.93
CA SER A 290 9.32 -16.88 -13.52
C SER A 290 10.32 -16.08 -14.31
N LEU A 291 11.41 -15.67 -13.66
CA LEU A 291 12.50 -14.90 -14.25
C LEU A 291 13.81 -15.52 -13.84
N GLU A 292 14.68 -15.83 -14.81
CA GLU A 292 16.01 -16.38 -14.59
C GLU A 292 17.07 -15.40 -15.12
N PHE A 293 18.09 -15.09 -14.31
CA PHE A 293 19.10 -14.11 -14.62
C PHE A 293 20.44 -14.46 -13.96
N ALA A 294 21.53 -13.88 -14.47
CA ALA A 294 22.83 -14.02 -13.83
C ALA A 294 22.84 -13.30 -12.46
N PRO A 295 23.25 -13.95 -11.37
CA PRO A 295 23.42 -13.27 -10.09
C PRO A 295 24.56 -12.22 -10.22
N ASP A 296 24.36 -11.05 -9.61
CA ASP A 296 25.35 -9.95 -9.64
C ASP A 296 26.69 -10.30 -8.97
N ARG A 297 26.72 -11.38 -8.22
CA ARG A 297 27.92 -11.92 -7.58
C ARG A 297 28.06 -13.38 -7.95
N PRO A 298 29.18 -13.79 -8.58
CA PRO A 298 29.45 -15.21 -8.77
C PRO A 298 29.48 -15.89 -7.42
N LEU A 299 28.62 -16.89 -7.22
CA LEU A 299 28.69 -17.79 -6.06
C LEU A 299 29.93 -18.67 -6.24
N THR A 300 31.12 -18.10 -6.11
CA THR A 300 32.36 -18.86 -6.09
C THR A 300 32.65 -19.38 -4.71
N ALA A 301 31.95 -20.44 -4.31
CA ALA A 301 32.62 -21.46 -3.54
C ALA A 301 33.47 -22.26 -4.53
N PRO A 302 34.76 -22.58 -4.23
CA PRO A 302 35.57 -23.43 -5.08
C PRO A 302 34.89 -24.79 -5.19
N GLY A 303 34.30 -25.10 -6.37
CA GLY A 303 33.65 -26.38 -6.64
C GLY A 303 32.20 -26.32 -7.14
N ASP A 304 31.57 -25.15 -7.23
CA ASP A 304 30.19 -25.02 -7.73
C ASP A 304 30.21 -24.65 -9.23
N GLU A 305 30.32 -25.67 -10.10
CA GLU A 305 30.23 -25.53 -11.57
C GLU A 305 28.84 -25.26 -12.10
N SER A 306 27.86 -24.92 -11.25
CA SER A 306 26.45 -24.72 -11.66
C SER A 306 26.09 -23.28 -12.05
N ALA A 307 27.03 -22.35 -12.11
CA ALA A 307 26.80 -21.06 -12.73
C ALA A 307 26.86 -21.19 -14.24
N SER A 308 25.72 -21.37 -14.90
CA SER A 308 25.65 -21.31 -16.37
C SER A 308 26.24 -19.97 -16.85
N PRO A 309 27.33 -19.97 -17.65
CA PRO A 309 27.99 -18.75 -18.09
C PRO A 309 27.18 -17.90 -19.08
N THR A 310 25.92 -18.26 -19.32
CA THR A 310 25.04 -17.73 -20.37
C THR A 310 23.76 -17.06 -19.87
N ALA A 311 23.54 -16.95 -18.56
CA ALA A 311 22.33 -16.29 -18.07
C ALA A 311 22.40 -14.78 -18.33
N PRO A 312 21.32 -14.14 -18.83
CA PRO A 312 21.28 -12.70 -19.08
C PRO A 312 21.26 -11.91 -17.77
N SER A 313 21.68 -10.64 -17.80
CA SER A 313 21.49 -9.73 -16.65
C SER A 313 20.02 -9.61 -16.29
N LEU A 314 19.70 -9.19 -15.06
CA LEU A 314 18.32 -8.95 -14.61
C LEU A 314 17.55 -8.05 -15.60
N PHE A 315 18.15 -6.97 -16.07
CA PHE A 315 17.56 -6.04 -17.04
C PHE A 315 17.23 -6.72 -18.37
N THR A 316 18.15 -7.50 -18.88
CA THR A 316 17.97 -8.26 -20.13
C THR A 316 16.93 -9.37 -19.96
N ALA A 317 16.98 -10.08 -18.85
CA ALA A 317 16.03 -11.14 -18.51
C ALA A 317 14.60 -10.61 -18.43
N MET A 318 14.38 -9.51 -17.74
CA MET A 318 13.08 -8.84 -17.66
C MET A 318 12.52 -8.50 -19.05
N GLN A 319 13.38 -7.99 -19.94
CA GLN A 319 12.95 -7.66 -21.28
C GLN A 319 12.65 -8.90 -22.13
N GLN A 320 13.48 -9.92 -22.05
CA GLN A 320 13.35 -11.13 -22.88
C GLN A 320 12.24 -12.05 -22.39
N GLN A 321 12.13 -12.26 -21.08
CA GLN A 321 11.24 -13.26 -20.47
C GLN A 321 9.89 -12.68 -20.09
N LEU A 322 9.83 -11.44 -19.57
CA LEU A 322 8.60 -10.82 -19.12
C LEU A 322 8.02 -9.80 -20.11
N GLY A 323 8.83 -9.35 -21.09
CA GLY A 323 8.43 -8.25 -21.96
C GLY A 323 8.29 -6.91 -21.21
N LEU A 324 9.04 -6.74 -20.11
CA LEU A 324 9.13 -5.53 -19.31
C LEU A 324 10.54 -4.96 -19.38
N ARG A 325 10.66 -3.65 -19.37
CA ARG A 325 11.95 -2.94 -19.42
C ARG A 325 12.07 -1.96 -18.27
N LEU A 326 13.26 -1.91 -17.67
CA LEU A 326 13.61 -0.90 -16.69
C LEU A 326 14.36 0.25 -17.38
N GLU A 327 13.78 1.43 -17.36
CA GLU A 327 14.40 2.65 -17.93
C GLU A 327 14.93 3.52 -16.80
N ALA A 328 16.25 3.75 -16.80
CA ALA A 328 16.86 4.72 -15.91
C ALA A 328 16.48 6.14 -16.35
N ARG A 329 15.76 6.87 -15.47
CA ARG A 329 15.36 8.26 -15.71
C ARG A 329 15.18 9.01 -14.40
N ARG A 330 14.95 10.30 -14.47
CA ARG A 330 14.40 11.06 -13.33
C ARG A 330 12.88 10.99 -13.40
N GLY A 331 12.26 10.96 -12.23
CA GLY A 331 10.81 10.96 -12.14
C GLY A 331 10.32 11.42 -10.77
N PRO A 332 9.05 11.85 -10.71
CA PRO A 332 8.45 12.35 -9.49
C PRO A 332 8.24 11.20 -8.50
N VAL A 333 8.77 11.37 -7.30
CA VAL A 333 8.59 10.47 -6.16
C VAL A 333 8.07 11.27 -4.99
N GLU A 334 6.95 10.86 -4.43
CA GLU A 334 6.43 11.46 -3.22
C GLU A 334 7.28 11.03 -2.03
N VAL A 335 7.76 11.99 -1.25
CA VAL A 335 8.57 11.77 -0.07
C VAL A 335 7.97 12.49 1.13
N LEU A 336 8.08 11.87 2.31
CA LEU A 336 7.79 12.48 3.60
C LEU A 336 9.06 13.18 4.09
N VAL A 337 9.00 14.49 4.31
CA VAL A 337 10.12 15.28 4.81
C VAL A 337 9.89 15.58 6.30
N VAL A 338 10.85 15.20 7.13
CA VAL A 338 10.88 15.58 8.54
C VAL A 338 11.69 16.87 8.67
N ASP A 339 11.00 18.00 8.79
CA ASP A 339 11.62 19.33 8.89
C ASP A 339 12.34 19.51 10.21
N ARG A 340 11.72 18.98 11.26
CA ARG A 340 12.20 19.09 12.63
C ARG A 340 11.73 17.91 13.46
N ALA A 341 12.59 17.43 14.34
CA ALA A 341 12.25 16.48 15.40
C ALA A 341 13.27 16.54 16.54
N ASP A 342 12.83 16.37 17.78
CA ASP A 342 13.70 16.24 18.95
C ASP A 342 14.07 14.74 19.12
N ARG A 343 15.37 14.46 19.44
CA ARG A 343 15.84 13.06 19.66
C ARG A 343 15.25 12.43 20.92
N VAL A 344 14.99 13.24 21.93
CA VAL A 344 14.45 12.79 23.21
C VAL A 344 12.96 13.09 23.23
N PRO A 345 12.10 12.06 23.28
CA PRO A 345 10.67 12.30 23.36
C PRO A 345 10.30 12.95 24.69
N ILE A 346 9.28 13.80 24.66
CA ILE A 346 8.72 14.39 25.89
C ILE A 346 8.01 13.26 26.65
N GLU A 347 8.29 13.17 27.96
CA GLU A 347 7.56 12.28 28.87
C GLU A 347 6.10 12.70 29.05
N ASN A 348 5.27 11.79 29.53
CA ASN A 348 3.83 12.06 29.83
C ASN A 348 3.70 13.06 30.97
#